data_fab499aaaf6b5621773d62d5e3d1c033
#
_entry.id   fab499aaaf6b5621773d62d5e3d1c033
#
_cell.length_a   1.000
_cell.length_b   1.000
_cell.length_c   1.000
_cell.angle_alpha   90.00
_cell.angle_beta   90.00
_cell.angle_gamma   90.00
#
_symmetry.space_group_name_H-M   'P 1'
#
loop_
_entity.id
_entity.type
_entity.pdbx_description
1 polymer ?
#
loop_
_entity_poly.entity_id
_entity_poly.type
_entity_poly.pdbx_seq_one_letter_code
_entity_poly.pdbx_strand_id
1 'polypeptide(L)'
;MLIIGIAGTELNAQERRWLQHDACAGVILFARNFASKTQVAELSQSIRDAAPRPQLICVDQEGGRVQRFRDGYTALPSLDGFGRMYAADPVAALELAQEHAWLMASEIRASGVDLSFAPVVDLGRGNRAIGDRAFSADPEVVAEFTRAYVRGMHAAGMGATLKHFPGHGSVLEDTHYDTAVDDRPLDAIRAQDLVPFAAGIDARADAVMMAHVSYPQVAPEPAGYSPRWIGDILRGEMKFRGVVFSDDIGMAAAHSAGGTRARVEAHLDAGCDVVLVCHPQMVEDALHALEGRKSNTMALAGLIGRGALGWDGLLAEAHYGSTQSRLSGGIA
;
A
#
# COMPACT_ATOMS: atom_id res chain seq x y z
N MET A 1 -12.34 4.11 -9.57
CA MET A 1 -12.91 3.03 -8.73
C MET A 1 -12.61 3.33 -7.27
N LEU A 2 -13.33 2.68 -6.34
CA LEU A 2 -13.11 2.86 -4.91
C LEU A 2 -12.69 1.55 -4.25
N ILE A 3 -11.76 1.64 -3.30
CA ILE A 3 -11.56 0.63 -2.27
C ILE A 3 -12.04 1.25 -0.96
N ILE A 4 -12.95 0.57 -0.28
CA ILE A 4 -13.69 1.11 0.86
C ILE A 4 -13.29 0.45 2.18
N GLY A 5 -13.32 1.22 3.27
CA GLY A 5 -13.20 0.68 4.62
C GLY A 5 -14.57 0.23 5.15
N ILE A 6 -14.54 -0.78 6.00
CA ILE A 6 -15.71 -1.31 6.71
C ILE A 6 -15.58 -1.12 8.23
N ALA A 7 -16.70 -1.18 8.94
CA ALA A 7 -16.77 -0.75 10.34
C ALA A 7 -16.20 -1.79 11.33
N GLY A 8 -16.49 -3.07 11.13
CA GLY A 8 -16.24 -4.09 12.14
C GLY A 8 -15.69 -5.40 11.58
N THR A 9 -15.78 -6.44 12.38
CA THR A 9 -15.29 -7.80 12.07
C THR A 9 -16.24 -8.63 11.22
N GLU A 10 -17.43 -8.10 10.92
CA GLU A 10 -18.44 -8.71 10.06
C GLU A 10 -19.10 -7.64 9.19
N LEU A 11 -19.61 -8.03 8.01
CA LEU A 11 -20.35 -7.13 7.13
C LEU A 11 -21.76 -6.87 7.64
N ASN A 12 -22.11 -5.60 7.83
CA ASN A 12 -23.47 -5.18 8.08
C ASN A 12 -24.29 -5.06 6.77
N ALA A 13 -25.60 -4.80 6.88
CA ALA A 13 -26.50 -4.72 5.73
C ALA A 13 -26.19 -3.55 4.77
N GLN A 14 -25.66 -2.44 5.27
CA GLN A 14 -25.27 -1.28 4.46
C GLN A 14 -23.98 -1.58 3.67
N GLU A 15 -23.00 -2.17 4.30
CA GLU A 15 -21.72 -2.55 3.65
C GLU A 15 -21.96 -3.60 2.55
N ARG A 16 -22.86 -4.55 2.76
CA ARG A 16 -23.27 -5.49 1.71
C ARG A 16 -23.88 -4.78 0.50
N ARG A 17 -24.64 -3.69 0.69
CA ARG A 17 -25.14 -2.87 -0.43
C ARG A 17 -24.02 -2.10 -1.13
N TRP A 18 -23.05 -1.55 -0.38
CA TRP A 18 -21.90 -0.87 -0.96
C TRP A 18 -21.08 -1.78 -1.88
N LEU A 19 -20.87 -3.04 -1.49
CA LEU A 19 -20.14 -4.03 -2.29
C LEU A 19 -20.84 -4.39 -3.62
N GLN A 20 -22.14 -4.13 -3.74
CA GLN A 20 -22.89 -4.34 -4.97
C GLN A 20 -22.79 -3.14 -5.94
N HIS A 21 -22.33 -1.99 -5.46
CA HIS A 21 -22.20 -0.78 -6.29
C HIS A 21 -21.09 -0.91 -7.33
N ASP A 22 -21.34 -0.44 -8.56
CA ASP A 22 -20.42 -0.59 -9.69
C ASP A 22 -19.05 0.08 -9.47
N ALA A 23 -19.01 1.17 -8.72
CA ALA A 23 -17.77 1.86 -8.40
C ALA A 23 -16.93 1.16 -7.31
N CYS A 24 -17.53 0.25 -6.50
CA CYS A 24 -16.81 -0.48 -5.46
C CYS A 24 -15.97 -1.61 -6.09
N ALA A 25 -14.67 -1.54 -5.94
CA ALA A 25 -13.71 -2.48 -6.51
C ALA A 25 -13.00 -3.33 -5.45
N GLY A 26 -13.18 -3.01 -4.17
CA GLY A 26 -12.55 -3.76 -3.09
C GLY A 26 -12.75 -3.15 -1.70
N VAL A 27 -12.11 -3.82 -0.73
CA VAL A 27 -12.15 -3.45 0.68
C VAL A 27 -10.73 -3.33 1.23
N ILE A 28 -10.48 -2.30 2.02
CA ILE A 28 -9.27 -2.21 2.86
C ILE A 28 -9.63 -2.54 4.31
N LEU A 29 -8.87 -3.47 4.90
CA LEU A 29 -9.02 -3.93 6.28
C LEU A 29 -8.01 -3.25 7.21
N PHE A 30 -8.44 -3.00 8.44
CA PHE A 30 -7.67 -2.39 9.50
C PHE A 30 -7.71 -3.25 10.77
N ALA A 31 -7.00 -2.86 11.81
CA ALA A 31 -7.04 -3.55 13.11
C ALA A 31 -8.46 -3.68 13.68
N ARG A 32 -9.37 -2.73 13.40
CA ARG A 32 -10.79 -2.80 13.79
C ARG A 32 -11.56 -3.95 13.13
N ASN A 33 -11.04 -4.49 12.04
CA ASN A 33 -11.67 -5.57 11.28
C ASN A 33 -11.07 -6.95 11.61
N PHE A 34 -10.18 -7.01 12.59
CA PHE A 34 -9.43 -8.21 12.97
C PHE A 34 -9.72 -8.64 14.40
N ALA A 35 -10.10 -9.91 14.59
CA ALA A 35 -10.21 -10.56 15.89
C ALA A 35 -9.38 -11.86 15.96
N SER A 36 -9.30 -12.62 14.86
CA SER A 36 -8.49 -13.84 14.74
C SER A 36 -8.25 -14.19 13.27
N LYS A 37 -7.32 -15.12 13.00
CA LYS A 37 -7.07 -15.65 11.65
C LYS A 37 -8.34 -16.23 11.01
N THR A 38 -9.10 -17.01 11.76
CA THR A 38 -10.34 -17.62 11.28
C THR A 38 -11.38 -16.56 10.95
N GLN A 39 -11.58 -15.60 11.85
CA GLN A 39 -12.56 -14.53 11.65
C GLN A 39 -12.22 -13.68 10.40
N VAL A 40 -10.95 -13.30 10.19
CA VAL A 40 -10.60 -12.48 9.03
C VAL A 40 -10.70 -13.28 7.72
N ALA A 41 -10.46 -14.59 7.74
CA ALA A 41 -10.69 -15.46 6.58
C ALA A 41 -12.20 -15.55 6.24
N GLU A 42 -13.05 -15.70 7.25
CA GLU A 42 -14.53 -15.70 7.10
C GLU A 42 -15.03 -14.33 6.60
N LEU A 43 -14.49 -13.24 7.11
CA LEU A 43 -14.79 -11.88 6.64
C LEU A 43 -14.38 -11.71 5.16
N SER A 44 -13.18 -12.15 4.80
CA SER A 44 -12.70 -12.10 3.41
C SER A 44 -13.61 -12.88 2.46
N GLN A 45 -14.06 -14.06 2.87
CA GLN A 45 -15.03 -14.85 2.10
C GLN A 45 -16.38 -14.13 2.01
N SER A 46 -16.88 -13.58 3.11
CA SER A 46 -18.16 -12.84 3.15
C SER A 46 -18.15 -11.60 2.24
N ILE A 47 -17.01 -10.92 2.10
CA ILE A 47 -16.82 -9.80 1.17
C ILE A 47 -16.95 -10.29 -0.28
N ARG A 48 -16.32 -11.42 -0.62
CA ARG A 48 -16.40 -12.00 -1.97
C ARG A 48 -17.80 -12.45 -2.32
N ASP A 49 -18.49 -13.09 -1.37
CA ASP A 49 -19.86 -13.61 -1.56
C ASP A 49 -20.92 -12.49 -1.68
N ALA A 50 -20.66 -11.34 -1.04
CA ALA A 50 -21.58 -10.20 -1.07
C ALA A 50 -21.51 -9.41 -2.38
N ALA A 51 -20.45 -9.52 -3.16
CA ALA A 51 -20.23 -8.75 -4.37
C ALA A 51 -20.55 -9.53 -5.64
N PRO A 52 -21.15 -8.88 -6.69
CA PRO A 52 -21.45 -9.55 -7.96
C PRO A 52 -20.23 -9.73 -8.87
N ARG A 53 -19.07 -9.24 -8.46
CA ARG A 53 -17.79 -9.27 -9.19
C ARG A 53 -16.63 -9.44 -8.25
N PRO A 54 -15.42 -9.87 -8.74
CA PRO A 54 -14.23 -9.99 -7.91
C PRO A 54 -13.91 -8.67 -7.18
N GLN A 55 -13.64 -8.76 -5.88
CA GLN A 55 -13.24 -7.66 -5.03
C GLN A 55 -11.77 -7.81 -4.64
N LEU A 56 -11.01 -6.72 -4.71
CA LEU A 56 -9.66 -6.67 -4.18
C LEU A 56 -9.70 -6.41 -2.67
N ILE A 57 -9.16 -7.32 -1.87
CA ILE A 57 -9.11 -7.17 -0.42
C ILE A 57 -7.68 -6.77 -0.03
N CYS A 58 -7.55 -5.63 0.62
CA CYS A 58 -6.28 -5.00 0.95
C CYS A 58 -6.10 -4.80 2.45
N VAL A 59 -4.84 -4.61 2.87
CA VAL A 59 -4.47 -4.27 4.25
C VAL A 59 -3.15 -3.50 4.25
N ASP A 60 -2.82 -2.79 5.33
CA ASP A 60 -1.47 -2.31 5.62
C ASP A 60 -0.78 -3.29 6.58
N GLN A 61 -0.02 -4.20 6.06
CA GLN A 61 0.77 -5.17 6.83
C GLN A 61 2.24 -4.98 6.46
N GLU A 62 2.88 -3.93 7.02
CA GLU A 62 4.26 -3.56 6.68
C GLU A 62 5.27 -4.22 7.60
N GLY A 63 4.94 -4.36 8.87
CA GLY A 63 5.78 -4.71 10.01
C GLY A 63 5.92 -3.56 11.00
N GLY A 64 6.62 -3.80 12.09
CA GLY A 64 6.79 -2.81 13.17
C GLY A 64 5.46 -2.28 13.69
N ARG A 65 5.31 -0.95 13.72
CA ARG A 65 4.09 -0.27 14.18
C ARG A 65 2.92 -0.36 13.19
N VAL A 66 3.20 -0.59 11.90
CA VAL A 66 2.18 -0.71 10.86
C VAL A 66 1.97 -2.19 10.50
N GLN A 67 1.39 -2.89 11.41
CA GLN A 67 0.97 -4.28 11.26
C GLN A 67 -0.45 -4.39 11.83
N ARG A 68 -1.46 -4.61 10.98
CA ARG A 68 -2.87 -4.59 11.37
C ARG A 68 -3.31 -5.89 12.01
N PHE A 69 -2.84 -7.01 11.48
CA PHE A 69 -3.12 -8.36 12.01
C PHE A 69 -1.93 -8.82 12.83
N ARG A 70 -2.14 -9.06 14.13
CA ARG A 70 -1.06 -9.39 15.08
C ARG A 70 -1.22 -10.78 15.68
N ASP A 71 -2.31 -11.04 16.37
CA ASP A 71 -2.51 -12.30 17.09
C ASP A 71 -2.56 -13.48 16.12
N GLY A 72 -1.62 -14.42 16.29
CA GLY A 72 -1.47 -15.57 15.41
C GLY A 72 -0.69 -15.33 14.13
N TYR A 73 -0.33 -14.10 13.80
CA TYR A 73 0.60 -13.75 12.72
C TYR A 73 2.02 -13.57 13.28
N THR A 74 3.00 -13.69 12.40
CA THR A 74 4.39 -13.39 12.79
C THR A 74 4.53 -11.92 13.14
N ALA A 75 5.18 -11.62 14.27
CA ALA A 75 5.56 -10.26 14.62
C ALA A 75 6.69 -9.82 13.68
N LEU A 76 6.32 -9.06 12.66
CA LEU A 76 7.24 -8.60 11.63
C LEU A 76 8.06 -7.41 12.16
N PRO A 77 9.40 -7.43 12.02
CA PRO A 77 10.23 -6.29 12.38
C PRO A 77 9.94 -5.06 11.50
N SER A 78 10.33 -3.87 11.97
CA SER A 78 10.29 -2.64 11.19
C SER A 78 11.38 -2.62 10.13
N LEU A 79 11.15 -1.85 9.04
CA LEU A 79 12.05 -1.87 7.88
C LEU A 79 13.42 -1.24 8.17
N ASP A 80 13.50 -0.28 9.10
CA ASP A 80 14.76 0.35 9.50
C ASP A 80 15.77 -0.64 10.12
N GLY A 81 15.28 -1.74 10.72
CA GLY A 81 16.12 -2.82 11.21
C GLY A 81 16.98 -3.44 10.10
N PHE A 82 16.38 -3.69 8.94
CA PHE A 82 17.11 -4.21 7.77
C PHE A 82 18.15 -3.20 7.26
N GLY A 83 17.80 -1.90 7.27
CA GLY A 83 18.74 -0.84 6.91
C GLY A 83 19.97 -0.77 7.84
N ARG A 84 19.77 -0.99 9.15
CA ARG A 84 20.90 -1.11 10.10
C ARG A 84 21.75 -2.35 9.83
N MET A 85 21.12 -3.49 9.57
CA MET A 85 21.81 -4.73 9.22
C MET A 85 22.62 -4.59 7.92
N TYR A 86 22.10 -3.86 6.93
CA TYR A 86 22.76 -3.63 5.65
C TYR A 86 24.16 -3.01 5.79
N ALA A 87 24.37 -2.14 6.77
CA ALA A 87 25.67 -1.52 7.02
C ALA A 87 26.78 -2.53 7.37
N ALA A 88 26.44 -3.67 7.94
CA ALA A 88 27.37 -4.73 8.32
C ALA A 88 27.42 -5.87 7.28
N ASP A 89 26.29 -6.30 6.77
CA ASP A 89 26.14 -7.38 5.79
C ASP A 89 25.00 -7.09 4.81
N PRO A 90 25.31 -6.41 3.67
CA PRO A 90 24.31 -6.09 2.67
C PRO A 90 23.57 -7.32 2.10
N VAL A 91 24.30 -8.41 1.87
CA VAL A 91 23.72 -9.62 1.26
C VAL A 91 22.70 -10.25 2.20
N ALA A 92 23.08 -10.50 3.45
CA ALA A 92 22.19 -11.09 4.44
C ALA A 92 20.98 -10.19 4.73
N ALA A 93 21.15 -8.85 4.75
CA ALA A 93 20.07 -7.90 4.95
C ALA A 93 19.04 -7.93 3.82
N LEU A 94 19.49 -7.97 2.56
CA LEU A 94 18.62 -8.04 1.39
C LEU A 94 17.87 -9.38 1.30
N GLU A 95 18.55 -10.50 1.58
CA GLU A 95 17.94 -11.81 1.64
C GLU A 95 16.84 -11.86 2.71
N LEU A 96 17.13 -11.36 3.92
CA LEU A 96 16.18 -11.36 5.01
C LEU A 96 14.99 -10.41 4.76
N ALA A 97 15.20 -9.27 4.10
CA ALA A 97 14.11 -8.39 3.66
C ALA A 97 13.22 -9.04 2.59
N GLN A 98 13.79 -9.82 1.68
CA GLN A 98 13.02 -10.61 0.72
C GLN A 98 12.18 -11.68 1.42
N GLU A 99 12.74 -12.37 2.41
CA GLU A 99 12.02 -13.36 3.23
C GLU A 99 10.91 -12.72 4.07
N HIS A 100 11.17 -11.53 4.62
CA HIS A 100 10.16 -10.75 5.33
C HIS A 100 8.95 -10.46 4.43
N ALA A 101 9.19 -9.98 3.20
CA ALA A 101 8.16 -9.69 2.24
C ALA A 101 7.37 -10.95 1.85
N TRP A 102 8.07 -12.07 1.61
CA TRP A 102 7.45 -13.36 1.30
C TRP A 102 6.59 -13.88 2.44
N LEU A 103 7.09 -13.83 3.68
CA LEU A 103 6.36 -14.31 4.87
C LEU A 103 5.11 -13.47 5.11
N MET A 104 5.26 -12.15 5.14
CA MET A 104 4.15 -11.21 5.27
C MET A 104 3.07 -11.51 4.24
N ALA A 105 3.44 -11.58 2.97
CA ALA A 105 2.52 -11.83 1.88
C ALA A 105 1.85 -13.20 1.98
N SER A 106 2.59 -14.25 2.34
CA SER A 106 2.07 -15.61 2.49
C SER A 106 1.03 -15.70 3.60
N GLU A 107 1.27 -15.11 4.77
CA GLU A 107 0.33 -15.10 5.89
C GLU A 107 -0.96 -14.34 5.57
N ILE A 108 -0.85 -13.17 4.97
CA ILE A 108 -1.99 -12.34 4.57
C ILE A 108 -2.85 -13.07 3.53
N ARG A 109 -2.20 -13.69 2.55
CA ARG A 109 -2.87 -14.47 1.52
C ARG A 109 -3.56 -15.72 2.07
N ALA A 110 -2.96 -16.38 3.06
CA ALA A 110 -3.57 -17.52 3.75
C ALA A 110 -4.89 -17.15 4.45
N SER A 111 -5.12 -15.87 4.72
CA SER A 111 -6.35 -15.33 5.29
C SER A 111 -7.34 -14.80 4.23
N GLY A 112 -7.07 -15.03 2.94
CA GLY A 112 -7.95 -14.60 1.85
C GLY A 112 -7.82 -13.12 1.47
N VAL A 113 -6.82 -12.40 1.99
CA VAL A 113 -6.51 -11.00 1.60
C VAL A 113 -5.56 -11.02 0.40
N ASP A 114 -5.78 -10.14 -0.58
CA ASP A 114 -5.05 -10.16 -1.86
C ASP A 114 -3.77 -9.35 -1.84
N LEU A 115 -3.76 -8.20 -1.14
CA LEU A 115 -2.73 -7.20 -1.24
C LEU A 115 -2.41 -6.56 0.11
N SER A 116 -1.13 -6.48 0.46
CA SER A 116 -0.64 -5.50 1.42
C SER A 116 -0.09 -4.29 0.67
N PHE A 117 -0.45 -3.07 1.10
CA PHE A 117 0.17 -1.85 0.57
C PHE A 117 1.61 -1.73 1.06
N ALA A 118 2.52 -2.41 0.38
CA ALA A 118 3.95 -2.53 0.66
C ALA A 118 4.73 -2.75 -0.65
N PRO A 119 6.02 -2.37 -0.69
CA PRO A 119 6.85 -1.77 0.35
C PRO A 119 6.70 -0.26 0.49
N VAL A 120 7.04 0.27 1.67
CA VAL A 120 7.40 1.69 1.83
C VAL A 120 8.79 1.88 1.25
N VAL A 121 8.89 2.78 0.27
CA VAL A 121 10.15 3.12 -0.41
C VAL A 121 10.57 4.57 -0.18
N ASP A 122 9.87 5.26 0.73
CA ASP A 122 10.25 6.59 1.20
C ASP A 122 11.61 6.56 1.88
N LEU A 123 12.38 7.65 1.74
CA LEU A 123 13.69 7.78 2.37
C LEU A 123 13.56 8.11 3.86
N GLY A 124 14.37 7.48 4.70
CA GLY A 124 14.39 7.64 6.16
C GLY A 124 15.06 8.94 6.61
N ARG A 125 14.42 10.08 6.37
CA ARG A 125 14.99 11.43 6.62
C ARG A 125 14.32 12.18 7.76
N GLY A 126 13.77 11.47 8.75
CA GLY A 126 13.21 12.07 9.95
C GLY A 126 11.73 12.45 9.86
N ASN A 127 11.03 12.09 8.79
CA ASN A 127 9.59 12.25 8.68
C ASN A 127 8.86 11.49 9.81
N ARG A 128 7.87 12.13 10.44
CA ARG A 128 7.15 11.57 11.61
C ARG A 128 6.20 10.42 11.22
N ALA A 129 5.60 10.47 10.03
CA ALA A 129 4.73 9.42 9.53
C ALA A 129 5.52 8.21 9.03
N ILE A 130 6.69 8.43 8.44
CA ILE A 130 7.54 7.36 7.89
C ILE A 130 8.37 6.71 9.00
N GLY A 131 9.25 7.46 9.67
CA GLY A 131 10.05 6.95 10.79
C GLY A 131 10.73 5.62 10.47
N ASP A 132 10.50 4.63 11.34
CA ASP A 132 11.01 3.25 11.26
C ASP A 132 10.42 2.39 10.11
N ARG A 133 9.48 2.94 9.35
CA ARG A 133 8.93 2.31 8.14
C ARG A 133 9.87 2.41 6.92
N ALA A 134 10.89 3.27 6.95
CA ALA A 134 11.88 3.40 5.89
C ALA A 134 13.08 2.46 6.11
N PHE A 135 13.62 1.89 5.02
CA PHE A 135 14.83 1.08 5.09
C PHE A 135 16.08 1.91 5.40
N SER A 136 16.24 3.05 4.74
CA SER A 136 17.44 3.89 4.83
C SER A 136 17.15 5.33 4.39
N ALA A 137 18.08 6.26 4.71
CA ALA A 137 18.11 7.59 4.13
C ALA A 137 18.80 7.64 2.75
N ASP A 138 19.57 6.61 2.41
CA ASP A 138 20.31 6.49 1.15
C ASP A 138 19.39 5.92 0.05
N PRO A 139 19.16 6.65 -1.06
CA PRO A 139 18.26 6.22 -2.13
C PRO A 139 18.70 4.93 -2.81
N GLU A 140 20.00 4.67 -2.97
CA GLU A 140 20.50 3.45 -3.61
C GLU A 140 20.28 2.22 -2.71
N VAL A 141 20.50 2.36 -1.41
CA VAL A 141 20.22 1.30 -0.44
C VAL A 141 18.71 0.97 -0.44
N VAL A 142 17.83 1.99 -0.43
CA VAL A 142 16.38 1.77 -0.51
C VAL A 142 16.01 1.13 -1.84
N ALA A 143 16.66 1.48 -2.94
CA ALA A 143 16.43 0.87 -4.25
C ALA A 143 16.77 -0.64 -4.26
N GLU A 144 17.84 -1.06 -3.60
CA GLU A 144 18.20 -2.48 -3.47
C GLU A 144 17.17 -3.24 -2.64
N PHE A 145 16.77 -2.70 -1.49
CA PHE A 145 15.69 -3.28 -0.68
C PHE A 145 14.37 -3.35 -1.44
N THR A 146 14.03 -2.31 -2.20
CA THR A 146 12.82 -2.28 -3.02
C THR A 146 12.78 -3.46 -3.99
N ARG A 147 13.88 -3.73 -4.71
CA ARG A 147 13.97 -4.88 -5.62
C ARG A 147 13.83 -6.21 -4.89
N ALA A 148 14.47 -6.36 -3.73
CA ALA A 148 14.39 -7.57 -2.92
C ALA A 148 12.95 -7.80 -2.40
N TYR A 149 12.32 -6.74 -1.90
CA TYR A 149 10.98 -6.81 -1.34
C TYR A 149 9.91 -7.14 -2.40
N VAL A 150 9.97 -6.51 -3.58
CA VAL A 150 9.11 -6.83 -4.72
C VAL A 150 9.23 -8.31 -5.10
N ARG A 151 10.45 -8.85 -5.18
CA ARG A 151 10.65 -10.28 -5.45
C ARG A 151 10.03 -11.17 -4.38
N GLY A 152 10.15 -10.82 -3.11
CA GLY A 152 9.57 -11.58 -2.01
C GLY A 152 8.04 -11.63 -2.08
N MET A 153 7.38 -10.48 -2.31
CA MET A 153 5.94 -10.41 -2.47
C MET A 153 5.46 -11.22 -3.67
N HIS A 154 6.13 -11.10 -4.82
CA HIS A 154 5.80 -11.87 -6.02
C HIS A 154 5.97 -13.38 -5.82
N ALA A 155 6.99 -13.82 -5.09
CA ALA A 155 7.21 -15.23 -4.76
C ALA A 155 6.05 -15.83 -3.93
N ALA A 156 5.37 -15.00 -3.13
CA ALA A 156 4.14 -15.38 -2.42
C ALA A 156 2.85 -15.22 -3.26
N GLY A 157 2.95 -14.81 -4.53
CA GLY A 157 1.80 -14.57 -5.40
C GLY A 157 1.01 -13.30 -5.07
N MET A 158 1.64 -12.31 -4.43
CA MET A 158 1.07 -11.00 -4.10
C MET A 158 1.73 -9.91 -4.94
N GLY A 159 0.93 -8.98 -5.48
CA GLY A 159 1.44 -7.77 -6.13
C GLY A 159 2.11 -6.81 -5.14
N ALA A 160 3.05 -5.99 -5.63
CA ALA A 160 3.75 -5.00 -4.82
C ALA A 160 3.26 -3.59 -5.11
N THR A 161 3.07 -2.77 -4.06
CA THR A 161 2.65 -1.37 -4.14
C THR A 161 3.72 -0.46 -3.57
N LEU A 162 4.39 0.31 -4.41
CA LEU A 162 5.40 1.29 -3.96
C LEU A 162 4.72 2.52 -3.36
N LYS A 163 5.14 2.96 -2.17
CA LYS A 163 4.53 4.12 -1.50
C LYS A 163 5.55 4.95 -0.72
N HIS A 164 5.31 6.26 -0.63
CA HIS A 164 4.22 7.09 -1.15
C HIS A 164 4.79 8.04 -2.22
N PHE A 165 4.39 7.86 -3.47
CA PHE A 165 4.95 8.59 -4.62
C PHE A 165 4.60 10.09 -4.59
N PRO A 166 5.54 11.00 -4.87
CA PRO A 166 6.91 10.81 -5.35
C PRO A 166 7.97 10.71 -4.25
N GLY A 167 7.61 10.55 -2.99
CA GLY A 167 8.48 10.40 -1.83
C GLY A 167 8.06 11.30 -0.67
N HIS A 168 7.66 10.70 0.44
CA HIS A 168 7.15 11.40 1.63
C HIS A 168 8.24 11.64 2.68
N GLY A 169 9.41 10.99 2.55
CA GLY A 169 10.42 10.92 3.60
C GLY A 169 11.20 12.19 3.88
N SER A 170 11.20 13.15 2.94
CA SER A 170 12.02 14.37 3.01
C SER A 170 11.30 15.59 3.61
N VAL A 171 10.03 15.48 3.99
CA VAL A 171 9.25 16.47 4.76
C VAL A 171 9.09 15.98 6.19
N LEU A 172 8.96 16.88 7.18
CA LEU A 172 8.85 16.49 8.59
C LEU A 172 7.41 16.20 9.01
N GLU A 173 6.45 16.83 8.35
CA GLU A 173 5.04 16.81 8.69
C GLU A 173 4.43 15.42 8.48
N ASP A 174 3.49 15.07 9.36
CA ASP A 174 2.63 13.91 9.22
C ASP A 174 1.33 14.29 8.52
N THR A 175 1.15 13.82 7.29
CA THR A 175 -0.01 14.14 6.44
C THR A 175 -1.35 13.61 6.97
N HIS A 176 -1.34 12.76 8.00
CA HIS A 176 -2.56 12.41 8.72
C HIS A 176 -3.15 13.59 9.49
N TYR A 177 -2.31 14.55 9.89
CA TYR A 177 -2.69 15.68 10.76
C TYR A 177 -2.41 17.04 10.15
N ASP A 178 -1.37 17.16 9.30
CA ASP A 178 -0.84 18.41 8.79
C ASP A 178 -0.72 18.40 7.26
N THR A 179 -0.64 19.59 6.68
CA THR A 179 -0.25 19.76 5.27
C THR A 179 1.27 19.69 5.16
N ALA A 180 1.78 18.82 4.30
CA ALA A 180 3.21 18.67 4.04
C ALA A 180 3.59 19.33 2.71
N VAL A 181 4.70 20.09 2.73
CA VAL A 181 5.21 20.83 1.58
C VAL A 181 6.70 20.54 1.38
N ASP A 182 7.06 20.09 0.20
CA ASP A 182 8.45 19.88 -0.23
C ASP A 182 8.82 20.91 -1.29
N ASP A 183 9.62 21.90 -0.91
CA ASP A 183 10.04 23.00 -1.79
C ASP A 183 11.24 22.67 -2.69
N ARG A 184 11.65 21.40 -2.76
CA ARG A 184 12.77 21.01 -3.63
C ARG A 184 12.37 21.01 -5.11
N PRO A 185 13.32 21.39 -6.00
CA PRO A 185 13.09 21.30 -7.43
C PRO A 185 13.03 19.83 -7.89
N LEU A 186 12.35 19.60 -9.02
CA LEU A 186 12.14 18.26 -9.57
C LEU A 186 13.44 17.45 -9.74
N ASP A 187 14.53 18.10 -10.15
CA ASP A 187 15.81 17.41 -10.36
C ASP A 187 16.40 16.88 -9.06
N ALA A 188 16.21 17.58 -7.94
CA ALA A 188 16.61 17.08 -6.61
C ALA A 188 15.76 15.86 -6.18
N ILE A 189 14.44 15.88 -6.45
CA ILE A 189 13.53 14.76 -6.18
C ILE A 189 13.88 13.56 -7.07
N ARG A 190 14.17 13.79 -8.35
CA ARG A 190 14.62 12.74 -9.29
C ARG A 190 15.91 12.06 -8.84
N ALA A 191 16.90 12.84 -8.39
CA ALA A 191 18.19 12.32 -7.96
C ALA A 191 18.14 11.55 -6.64
N GLN A 192 17.05 11.61 -5.91
CA GLN A 192 16.94 11.06 -4.58
C GLN A 192 15.66 10.20 -4.43
N ASP A 193 14.51 10.83 -4.25
CA ASP A 193 13.28 10.17 -3.83
C ASP A 193 12.70 9.27 -4.94
N LEU A 194 12.89 9.62 -6.23
CA LEU A 194 12.43 8.78 -7.35
C LEU A 194 13.33 7.58 -7.65
N VAL A 195 14.54 7.51 -7.12
CA VAL A 195 15.47 6.38 -7.34
C VAL A 195 14.87 5.04 -6.89
N PRO A 196 14.32 4.89 -5.67
CA PRO A 196 13.67 3.65 -5.25
C PRO A 196 12.42 3.31 -6.07
N PHE A 197 11.64 4.31 -6.50
CA PHE A 197 10.47 4.06 -7.35
C PHE A 197 10.89 3.53 -8.73
N ALA A 198 11.93 4.11 -9.34
CA ALA A 198 12.48 3.61 -10.59
C ALA A 198 12.94 2.14 -10.45
N ALA A 199 13.65 1.83 -9.36
CA ALA A 199 14.09 0.47 -9.06
C ALA A 199 12.92 -0.52 -8.89
N GLY A 200 11.84 -0.09 -8.24
CA GLY A 200 10.63 -0.90 -8.08
C GLY A 200 9.87 -1.11 -9.40
N ILE A 201 9.80 -0.08 -10.25
CA ILE A 201 9.20 -0.18 -11.58
C ILE A 201 9.99 -1.16 -12.46
N ASP A 202 11.33 -1.09 -12.43
CA ASP A 202 12.20 -2.02 -13.13
C ASP A 202 12.04 -3.47 -12.59
N ALA A 203 11.81 -3.62 -11.28
CA ALA A 203 11.49 -4.89 -10.64
C ALA A 203 10.04 -5.34 -10.88
N ARG A 204 9.26 -4.61 -11.70
CA ARG A 204 7.87 -4.89 -12.07
C ARG A 204 6.88 -4.79 -10.91
N ALA A 205 7.03 -3.79 -10.05
CA ALA A 205 5.98 -3.46 -9.09
C ALA A 205 4.63 -3.25 -9.79
N ASP A 206 3.56 -3.74 -9.19
CA ASP A 206 2.23 -3.82 -9.79
C ASP A 206 1.43 -2.55 -9.59
N ALA A 207 1.72 -1.82 -8.51
CA ALA A 207 1.00 -0.61 -8.14
C ALA A 207 1.92 0.46 -7.53
N VAL A 208 1.43 1.69 -7.57
CA VAL A 208 2.01 2.86 -6.89
C VAL A 208 0.89 3.55 -6.11
N MET A 209 1.17 3.95 -4.87
CA MET A 209 0.29 4.79 -4.07
C MET A 209 0.84 6.21 -4.01
N MET A 210 -0.03 7.19 -4.27
CA MET A 210 0.32 8.60 -4.27
C MET A 210 0.43 9.16 -2.86
N ALA A 211 1.33 10.13 -2.65
CA ALA A 211 1.41 10.89 -1.40
C ALA A 211 0.47 12.10 -1.41
N HIS A 212 -0.02 12.48 -0.22
CA HIS A 212 -0.70 13.77 0.01
C HIS A 212 0.31 14.88 0.36
N VAL A 213 1.38 15.01 -0.43
CA VAL A 213 2.42 16.04 -0.27
C VAL A 213 2.36 17.02 -1.42
N SER A 214 2.54 18.31 -1.14
CA SER A 214 2.63 19.38 -2.14
C SER A 214 4.08 19.63 -2.54
N TYR A 215 4.32 19.81 -3.83
CA TYR A 215 5.64 20.09 -4.43
C TYR A 215 5.55 21.34 -5.32
N PRO A 216 5.48 22.54 -4.76
CA PRO A 216 5.10 23.75 -5.48
C PRO A 216 6.07 24.15 -6.60
N GLN A 217 7.33 23.70 -6.55
CA GLN A 217 8.28 23.89 -7.65
C GLN A 217 8.04 22.94 -8.84
N VAL A 218 7.14 21.94 -8.69
CA VAL A 218 6.80 20.98 -9.75
C VAL A 218 5.37 21.17 -10.24
N ALA A 219 4.42 21.25 -9.31
CA ALA A 219 2.99 21.44 -9.57
C ALA A 219 2.33 22.16 -8.39
N PRO A 220 1.32 23.01 -8.64
CA PRO A 220 0.67 23.79 -7.57
C PRO A 220 -0.20 22.95 -6.65
N GLU A 221 -0.76 21.83 -7.15
CA GLU A 221 -1.59 20.90 -6.38
C GLU A 221 -0.75 19.79 -5.71
N PRO A 222 -1.25 19.16 -4.63
CA PRO A 222 -0.64 17.97 -4.06
C PRO A 222 -0.45 16.84 -5.08
N ALA A 223 0.55 16.00 -4.91
CA ALA A 223 0.94 15.00 -5.87
C ALA A 223 -0.20 14.08 -6.32
N GLY A 224 -1.08 13.65 -5.38
CA GLY A 224 -2.24 12.81 -5.69
C GLY A 224 -3.31 13.49 -6.54
N TYR A 225 -3.31 14.81 -6.64
CA TYR A 225 -4.24 15.61 -7.45
C TYR A 225 -3.59 16.17 -8.72
N SER A 226 -2.34 15.80 -9.01
CA SER A 226 -1.56 16.40 -10.07
C SER A 226 -1.44 15.50 -11.31
N PRO A 227 -2.05 15.91 -12.46
CA PRO A 227 -1.82 15.24 -13.74
C PRO A 227 -0.34 15.25 -14.15
N ARG A 228 0.43 16.26 -13.70
CA ARG A 228 1.86 16.32 -13.96
C ARG A 228 2.63 15.20 -13.24
N TRP A 229 2.34 14.95 -11.95
CA TRP A 229 2.99 13.87 -11.22
C TRP A 229 2.58 12.49 -11.74
N ILE A 230 1.29 12.27 -11.99
CA ILE A 230 0.77 10.97 -12.41
C ILE A 230 0.97 10.77 -13.91
N GLY A 231 0.52 11.74 -14.74
CA GLY A 231 0.53 11.63 -16.19
C GLY A 231 1.91 11.79 -16.80
N ASP A 232 2.57 12.94 -16.53
CA ASP A 232 3.82 13.26 -17.21
C ASP A 232 5.00 12.50 -16.61
N ILE A 233 5.15 12.50 -15.26
CA ILE A 233 6.33 11.92 -14.61
C ILE A 233 6.17 10.42 -14.46
N LEU A 234 5.17 9.95 -13.70
CA LEU A 234 5.04 8.50 -13.39
C LEU A 234 4.72 7.68 -14.66
N ARG A 235 3.69 8.07 -15.41
CA ARG A 235 3.28 7.35 -16.63
C ARG A 235 4.16 7.67 -17.83
N GLY A 236 4.52 8.96 -18.01
CA GLY A 236 5.25 9.48 -19.17
C GLY A 236 6.74 9.19 -19.10
N GLU A 237 7.46 9.74 -18.10
CA GLU A 237 8.91 9.63 -17.98
C GLU A 237 9.34 8.27 -17.42
N MET A 238 8.77 7.85 -16.28
CA MET A 238 9.15 6.60 -15.61
C MET A 238 8.50 5.34 -16.24
N LYS A 239 7.59 5.51 -17.21
CA LYS A 239 6.95 4.42 -17.98
C LYS A 239 6.15 3.44 -17.13
N PHE A 240 5.69 3.82 -15.95
CA PHE A 240 4.87 2.96 -15.11
C PHE A 240 3.53 2.62 -15.81
N ARG A 241 3.12 1.34 -15.76
CA ARG A 241 1.90 0.83 -16.42
C ARG A 241 0.98 0.07 -15.47
N GLY A 242 1.37 -0.05 -14.20
CA GLY A 242 0.56 -0.67 -13.15
C GLY A 242 -0.56 0.23 -12.63
N VAL A 243 -1.18 -0.17 -11.54
CA VAL A 243 -2.29 0.55 -10.91
C VAL A 243 -1.78 1.73 -10.07
N VAL A 244 -2.45 2.89 -10.19
CA VAL A 244 -2.19 4.07 -9.35
C VAL A 244 -3.32 4.23 -8.33
N PHE A 245 -2.98 4.08 -7.05
CA PHE A 245 -3.87 4.33 -5.92
C PHE A 245 -3.70 5.77 -5.41
N SER A 246 -4.78 6.39 -4.95
CA SER A 246 -4.63 7.50 -4.00
C SER A 246 -4.14 6.97 -2.66
N ASP A 247 -3.65 7.83 -1.77
CA ASP A 247 -3.69 7.56 -0.33
C ASP A 247 -5.11 7.79 0.20
N ASP A 248 -5.36 7.52 1.51
CA ASP A 248 -6.69 7.70 2.11
C ASP A 248 -7.17 9.15 1.99
N ILE A 249 -8.32 9.35 1.34
CA ILE A 249 -8.94 10.68 1.22
C ILE A 249 -9.48 11.22 2.53
N GLY A 250 -9.51 10.43 3.60
CA GLY A 250 -9.86 10.85 4.95
C GLY A 250 -8.75 11.62 5.68
N MET A 251 -7.51 11.55 5.20
CA MET A 251 -6.35 12.25 5.79
C MET A 251 -6.51 13.78 5.71
N ALA A 252 -5.98 14.49 6.71
CA ALA A 252 -6.10 15.96 6.78
C ALA A 252 -5.53 16.66 5.54
N ALA A 253 -4.39 16.20 5.04
CA ALA A 253 -3.76 16.76 3.83
C ALA A 253 -4.60 16.60 2.55
N ALA A 254 -5.54 15.64 2.50
CA ALA A 254 -6.47 15.48 1.39
C ALA A 254 -7.57 16.55 1.35
N HIS A 255 -7.77 17.29 2.44
CA HIS A 255 -8.87 18.26 2.58
C HIS A 255 -8.75 19.48 1.66
N SER A 256 -7.59 19.73 1.07
CA SER A 256 -7.37 20.85 0.16
C SER A 256 -8.30 20.86 -1.06
N ALA A 257 -8.78 19.69 -1.53
CA ALA A 257 -9.75 19.57 -2.61
C ALA A 257 -11.21 19.79 -2.18
N GLY A 258 -11.51 19.89 -0.88
CA GLY A 258 -12.87 20.09 -0.36
C GLY A 258 -13.53 18.85 0.23
N GLY A 259 -14.84 18.65 -0.03
CA GLY A 259 -15.63 17.52 0.48
C GLY A 259 -15.29 16.18 -0.19
N THR A 260 -15.88 15.09 0.30
CA THR A 260 -15.63 13.72 -0.17
C THR A 260 -15.72 13.59 -1.69
N ARG A 261 -16.80 14.10 -2.31
CA ARG A 261 -16.97 14.09 -3.78
C ARG A 261 -15.79 14.75 -4.51
N ALA A 262 -15.43 15.96 -4.09
CA ALA A 262 -14.36 16.72 -4.75
C ALA A 262 -13.00 16.00 -4.65
N ARG A 263 -12.70 15.36 -3.52
CA ARG A 263 -11.47 14.57 -3.34
C ARG A 263 -11.43 13.35 -4.25
N VAL A 264 -12.55 12.62 -4.37
CA VAL A 264 -12.67 11.46 -5.25
C VAL A 264 -12.47 11.89 -6.71
N GLU A 265 -13.17 12.94 -7.14
CA GLU A 265 -13.09 13.46 -8.51
C GLU A 265 -11.67 13.96 -8.82
N ALA A 266 -11.06 14.73 -7.93
CA ALA A 266 -9.71 15.28 -8.11
C ALA A 266 -8.64 14.17 -8.31
N HIS A 267 -8.68 13.10 -7.53
CA HIS A 267 -7.76 11.97 -7.71
C HIS A 267 -7.96 11.27 -9.06
N LEU A 268 -9.21 10.98 -9.42
CA LEU A 268 -9.51 10.28 -10.68
C LEU A 268 -9.19 11.14 -11.90
N ASP A 269 -9.46 12.45 -11.85
CA ASP A 269 -9.19 13.37 -12.93
C ASP A 269 -7.67 13.62 -13.07
N ALA A 270 -6.90 13.51 -11.99
CA ALA A 270 -5.44 13.53 -12.02
C ALA A 270 -4.82 12.26 -12.63
N GLY A 271 -5.57 11.16 -12.72
CA GLY A 271 -5.10 9.91 -13.32
C GLY A 271 -4.90 8.73 -12.35
N CYS A 272 -5.36 8.84 -11.10
CA CYS A 272 -5.47 7.66 -10.22
C CYS A 272 -6.51 6.69 -10.80
N ASP A 273 -6.21 5.40 -10.74
CA ASP A 273 -7.13 4.33 -11.13
C ASP A 273 -8.12 4.03 -10.01
N VAL A 274 -7.65 4.12 -8.78
CA VAL A 274 -8.39 3.73 -7.56
C VAL A 274 -8.21 4.76 -6.46
N VAL A 275 -9.31 5.11 -5.80
CA VAL A 275 -9.32 6.00 -4.63
C VAL A 275 -9.62 5.21 -3.36
N LEU A 276 -8.81 5.42 -2.32
CA LEU A 276 -9.00 4.80 -1.00
C LEU A 276 -9.92 5.65 -0.13
N VAL A 277 -10.99 5.03 0.37
CA VAL A 277 -11.99 5.61 1.27
C VAL A 277 -12.02 4.78 2.55
N CYS A 278 -11.04 5.00 3.42
CA CYS A 278 -10.79 4.14 4.59
C CYS A 278 -11.80 4.30 5.74
N HIS A 279 -12.52 5.42 5.75
CA HIS A 279 -13.50 5.73 6.77
C HIS A 279 -14.93 5.39 6.32
N PRO A 280 -15.64 4.44 7.00
CA PRO A 280 -16.97 3.98 6.58
C PRO A 280 -18.01 5.11 6.42
N GLN A 281 -17.91 6.17 7.24
CA GLN A 281 -18.83 7.33 7.18
C GLN A 281 -18.68 8.17 5.89
N MET A 282 -17.61 7.99 5.11
CA MET A 282 -17.39 8.71 3.85
C MET A 282 -17.81 7.89 2.62
N VAL A 283 -18.06 6.59 2.79
CA VAL A 283 -18.23 5.65 1.68
C VAL A 283 -19.45 5.98 0.83
N GLU A 284 -20.59 6.30 1.47
CA GLU A 284 -21.84 6.59 0.75
C GLU A 284 -21.70 7.81 -0.15
N ASP A 285 -21.14 8.90 0.36
CA ASP A 285 -20.87 10.11 -0.42
C ASP A 285 -19.88 9.84 -1.57
N ALA A 286 -18.86 9.01 -1.32
CA ALA A 286 -17.87 8.63 -2.34
C ALA A 286 -18.50 7.77 -3.46
N LEU A 287 -19.37 6.83 -3.13
CA LEU A 287 -20.09 6.02 -4.11
C LEU A 287 -21.04 6.89 -4.96
N HIS A 288 -21.79 7.80 -4.33
CA HIS A 288 -22.65 8.77 -5.03
C HIS A 288 -21.86 9.68 -5.99
N ALA A 289 -20.61 10.01 -5.65
CA ALA A 289 -19.73 10.80 -6.54
C ALA A 289 -19.46 10.08 -7.87
N LEU A 290 -19.57 8.76 -7.92
CA LEU A 290 -19.26 7.95 -9.08
C LEU A 290 -20.49 7.33 -9.75
N GLU A 291 -21.70 7.74 -9.39
CA GLU A 291 -22.91 7.29 -10.08
C GLU A 291 -22.82 7.62 -11.58
N GLY A 292 -23.09 6.60 -12.41
CA GLY A 292 -23.00 6.73 -13.87
C GLY A 292 -21.59 6.73 -14.47
N ARG A 293 -20.53 6.74 -13.67
CA ARG A 293 -19.15 6.56 -14.16
C ARG A 293 -18.86 5.08 -14.39
N LYS A 294 -18.32 4.74 -15.58
CA LYS A 294 -17.90 3.36 -15.88
C LYS A 294 -16.64 3.01 -15.10
N SER A 295 -16.68 1.90 -14.39
CA SER A 295 -15.53 1.35 -13.67
C SER A 295 -14.75 0.36 -14.55
N ASN A 296 -13.41 0.48 -14.56
CA ASN A 296 -12.53 -0.48 -15.25
C ASN A 296 -11.91 -1.46 -14.25
N THR A 297 -12.71 -2.40 -13.75
CA THR A 297 -12.24 -3.40 -12.78
C THR A 297 -11.17 -4.35 -13.36
N MET A 298 -11.04 -4.46 -14.68
CA MET A 298 -10.00 -5.26 -15.33
C MET A 298 -8.59 -4.81 -14.96
N ALA A 299 -8.38 -3.51 -14.67
CA ALA A 299 -7.09 -2.99 -14.23
C ALA A 299 -6.61 -3.63 -12.92
N LEU A 300 -7.55 -4.05 -12.04
CA LEU A 300 -7.24 -4.66 -10.75
C LEU A 300 -7.06 -6.19 -10.80
N ALA A 301 -7.42 -6.83 -11.91
CA ALA A 301 -7.35 -8.29 -12.02
C ALA A 301 -5.93 -8.84 -11.80
N GLY A 302 -4.90 -8.04 -12.12
CA GLY A 302 -3.50 -8.37 -11.86
C GLY A 302 -3.10 -8.36 -10.38
N LEU A 303 -3.83 -7.60 -9.55
CA LEU A 303 -3.57 -7.46 -8.12
C LEU A 303 -4.31 -8.51 -7.26
N ILE A 304 -5.35 -9.15 -7.82
CA ILE A 304 -6.00 -10.28 -7.15
C ILE A 304 -4.98 -11.40 -7.03
N GLY A 305 -4.66 -11.74 -5.81
CA GLY A 305 -3.59 -12.67 -5.53
C GLY A 305 -3.86 -14.09 -6.06
N ARG A 306 -2.79 -14.82 -6.41
CA ARG A 306 -2.84 -16.15 -7.05
C ARG A 306 -2.11 -17.18 -6.21
N GLY A 307 -2.57 -18.44 -6.25
CA GLY A 307 -1.82 -19.57 -5.70
C GLY A 307 -1.62 -19.55 -4.18
N ALA A 308 -2.52 -18.93 -3.41
CA ALA A 308 -2.39 -18.92 -1.97
C ALA A 308 -2.53 -20.33 -1.40
N LEU A 309 -1.58 -20.72 -0.54
CA LEU A 309 -1.75 -21.81 0.40
C LEU A 309 -2.70 -21.31 1.50
N GLY A 310 -3.67 -22.17 1.92
CA GLY A 310 -4.36 -21.92 3.18
C GLY A 310 -3.42 -22.06 4.36
N TRP A 311 -3.85 -21.67 5.56
CA TRP A 311 -3.00 -21.74 6.77
C TRP A 311 -2.40 -23.13 7.02
N ASP A 312 -3.15 -24.20 6.83
CA ASP A 312 -2.66 -25.58 7.02
C ASP A 312 -1.52 -25.91 6.04
N GLY A 313 -1.66 -25.50 4.78
CA GLY A 313 -0.61 -25.68 3.77
C GLY A 313 0.62 -24.85 4.07
N LEU A 314 0.44 -23.57 4.48
CA LEU A 314 1.55 -22.69 4.82
C LEU A 314 2.33 -23.19 6.05
N LEU A 315 1.64 -23.67 7.07
CA LEU A 315 2.25 -24.22 8.28
C LEU A 315 3.04 -25.53 8.02
N ALA A 316 2.71 -26.26 6.97
CA ALA A 316 3.42 -27.45 6.54
C ALA A 316 4.70 -27.16 5.74
N GLU A 317 4.87 -25.92 5.27
CA GLU A 317 6.05 -25.48 4.50
C GLU A 317 7.28 -25.33 5.42
N ALA A 318 8.34 -26.11 5.16
CA ALA A 318 9.59 -26.00 5.93
C ALA A 318 10.22 -24.60 5.82
N HIS A 319 10.08 -23.95 4.66
CA HIS A 319 10.55 -22.59 4.44
C HIS A 319 9.84 -21.58 5.35
N TYR A 320 8.52 -21.72 5.57
CA TYR A 320 7.76 -20.84 6.46
C TYR A 320 8.31 -20.87 7.91
N GLY A 321 8.46 -22.06 8.49
CA GLY A 321 8.96 -22.19 9.85
C GLY A 321 10.39 -21.65 10.04
N SER A 322 11.27 -21.86 9.06
CA SER A 322 12.65 -21.34 9.11
C SER A 322 12.68 -19.82 8.99
N THR A 323 11.91 -19.23 8.08
CA THR A 323 11.81 -17.78 7.90
C THR A 323 11.20 -17.09 9.11
N GLN A 324 10.11 -17.66 9.67
CA GLN A 324 9.50 -17.17 10.90
C GLN A 324 10.50 -17.12 12.06
N SER A 325 11.30 -18.18 12.23
CA SER A 325 12.32 -18.24 13.28
C SER A 325 13.42 -17.19 13.11
N ARG A 326 13.87 -16.97 11.88
CA ARG A 326 14.88 -15.94 11.55
C ARG A 326 14.38 -14.52 11.86
N LEU A 327 13.14 -14.21 11.48
CA LEU A 327 12.55 -12.88 11.71
C LEU A 327 12.19 -12.64 13.17
N SER A 328 11.72 -13.67 13.90
CA SER A 328 11.36 -13.59 15.32
C SER A 328 12.58 -13.48 16.23
N GLY A 329 13.77 -13.90 15.79
CA GLY A 329 15.02 -13.78 16.52
C GLY A 329 15.50 -12.33 16.73
N GLY A 330 14.81 -11.37 16.14
CA GLY A 330 15.12 -9.94 16.17
C GLY A 330 16.21 -9.56 15.18
N ILE A 331 16.00 -8.47 14.47
CA ILE A 331 17.05 -7.79 13.72
C ILE A 331 17.72 -6.85 14.71
N ALA A 332 18.90 -7.23 15.22
CA ALA A 332 19.65 -6.50 16.24
C ALA A 332 20.18 -5.15 15.73
#